data_89fb974c44dd4d688607d06dd1ed17c3
#
_entry.id   89fb974c44dd4d688607d06dd1ed17c3
#
_cell.length_a   1.000
_cell.length_b   1.000
_cell.length_c   1.000
_cell.angle_alpha   90.00
_cell.angle_beta   90.00
_cell.angle_gamma   90.00
#
_symmetry.space_group_name_H-M   'P 1'
#
loop_
_entity.id
_entity.type
_entity.pdbx_description
1 polymer ?
#
loop_
_entity_poly.entity_id
_entity_poly.type
_entity_poly.pdbx_seq_one_letter_code
_entity_poly.pdbx_strand_id
1 'polypeptide(L)'
;MEVSALMLKCIIFSQNVISCFVTKKGPMKTQQLLQSKTWPELNARFSSFSFATGTAGEVPSTGFGGRVNAVDDAQLVSTNSMFDLASLTKLYTATVAAKLHVAGQIDIHAPLASWFDTSRELGELTTAELLTHSSGLPAVWEEQASRNDTIKALLGLIPDQEQRGTLVYSCTGYSLFAVACEALMGKRFDQIVQEQLLDPLDLRQTGYLPRAVTEDIAVSCEPFEALELGAVHDPRARSMDGVSGNAGLFATSGDVFRFFSEILTGEAGVVKNDERKILFTPLVSGDWEQSIGFRFRDAERLGPNKHFFSHTGFTGTLVMVEPDSQQVAVMLTNRLVCETTGEEMVPVYREFSESVTHK
;
A
#
# COMPACT_ATOMS: atom_id res chain seq x y z
N MET A 1 -13.91 -3.30 32.05
CA MET A 1 -13.27 -2.12 32.68
C MET A 1 -11.92 -1.79 32.05
N GLU A 2 -11.21 -2.72 31.40
CA GLU A 2 -9.91 -2.48 30.75
C GLU A 2 -10.03 -1.75 29.38
N VAL A 3 -11.10 -1.96 28.62
CA VAL A 3 -11.35 -1.28 27.35
C VAL A 3 -11.42 0.26 27.51
N SER A 4 -11.98 0.72 28.65
CA SER A 4 -12.05 2.16 28.97
C SER A 4 -10.68 2.81 29.21
N ALA A 5 -9.72 2.06 29.71
CA ALA A 5 -8.38 2.59 30.01
C ALA A 5 -7.51 2.72 28.74
N LEU A 6 -7.72 1.85 27.74
CA LEU A 6 -6.97 1.89 26.47
C LEU A 6 -7.50 3.00 25.53
N MET A 7 -8.83 3.16 25.47
CA MET A 7 -9.43 4.31 24.77
C MET A 7 -8.97 5.65 25.39
N LEU A 8 -8.85 5.70 26.74
CA LEU A 8 -8.31 6.87 27.41
C LEU A 8 -6.83 7.11 27.06
N LYS A 9 -6.04 6.04 26.86
CA LYS A 9 -4.63 6.16 26.44
C LYS A 9 -4.49 6.70 25.03
N CYS A 10 -5.25 6.23 24.06
CA CYS A 10 -5.25 6.80 22.70
C CYS A 10 -5.68 8.29 22.71
N ILE A 11 -6.68 8.65 23.50
CA ILE A 11 -7.13 10.04 23.66
C ILE A 11 -6.06 10.91 24.35
N ILE A 12 -5.35 10.38 25.36
CA ILE A 12 -4.27 11.09 26.06
C ILE A 12 -3.05 11.26 25.13
N PHE A 13 -2.74 10.26 24.28
CA PHE A 13 -1.68 10.37 23.27
C PHE A 13 -1.97 11.49 22.26
N SER A 14 -3.22 11.70 21.85
CA SER A 14 -3.58 12.74 20.89
C SER A 14 -3.43 14.17 21.46
N GLN A 15 -3.52 14.36 22.77
CA GLN A 15 -3.46 15.69 23.40
C GLN A 15 -2.05 16.16 23.76
N ASN A 16 -1.05 15.25 23.86
CA ASN A 16 0.27 15.58 24.40
C ASN A 16 1.41 15.60 23.37
N VAL A 17 1.18 15.31 22.10
CA VAL A 17 2.26 15.23 21.10
C VAL A 17 1.87 15.92 19.81
N ILE A 18 1.61 17.22 19.85
CA ILE A 18 1.62 18.06 18.65
C ILE A 18 2.97 18.81 18.60
N SER A 19 4.05 18.07 18.42
CA SER A 19 5.24 18.64 17.79
C SER A 19 5.21 18.25 16.30
N CYS A 20 4.30 18.86 15.54
CA CYS A 20 4.31 18.74 14.09
C CYS A 20 5.49 19.53 13.54
N PHE A 21 6.54 18.83 13.13
CA PHE A 21 7.60 19.42 12.34
C PHE A 21 7.18 19.43 10.88
N VAL A 22 6.79 20.60 10.38
CA VAL A 22 6.57 20.83 8.95
C VAL A 22 7.81 21.49 8.39
N THR A 23 8.44 20.89 7.39
CA THR A 23 9.58 21.52 6.70
C THR A 23 9.10 22.75 5.94
N LYS A 24 9.82 23.88 6.07
CA LYS A 24 9.40 25.22 5.62
C LYS A 24 9.26 25.45 4.10
N LYS A 25 9.31 24.44 3.25
CA LYS A 25 9.29 24.58 1.78
C LYS A 25 8.25 23.64 1.11
N GLY A 26 7.01 23.67 1.56
CA GLY A 26 5.94 22.95 0.88
C GLY A 26 4.72 23.84 0.65
N PRO A 27 3.79 23.47 -0.23
CA PRO A 27 2.57 24.20 -0.44
C PRO A 27 1.81 24.33 0.88
N MET A 28 1.26 25.50 1.13
CA MET A 28 0.60 25.97 2.36
C MET A 28 -0.52 25.04 2.89
N LYS A 29 -0.97 24.08 2.11
CA LYS A 29 -2.19 23.29 2.29
C LYS A 29 -2.08 22.16 3.31
N THR A 30 -0.95 21.46 3.36
CA THR A 30 -0.74 20.38 4.34
C THR A 30 -0.60 20.94 5.76
N GLN A 31 -0.08 22.17 5.89
CA GLN A 31 -0.09 22.91 7.16
C GLN A 31 -1.52 23.24 7.59
N GLN A 32 -2.42 23.51 6.64
CA GLN A 32 -3.81 23.82 6.92
C GLN A 32 -4.57 22.61 7.48
N LEU A 33 -4.28 21.39 6.99
CA LEU A 33 -4.87 20.17 7.54
C LEU A 33 -4.51 20.02 9.04
N LEU A 34 -3.22 20.11 9.38
CA LEU A 34 -2.75 19.98 10.76
C LEU A 34 -3.25 21.10 11.67
N GLN A 35 -3.67 22.24 11.11
CA GLN A 35 -4.24 23.39 11.80
C GLN A 35 -5.78 23.42 11.73
N SER A 36 -6.41 22.46 11.02
CA SER A 36 -7.87 22.38 10.90
C SER A 36 -8.49 22.08 12.25
N LYS A 37 -9.73 22.54 12.46
CA LYS A 37 -10.50 22.24 13.69
C LYS A 37 -10.87 20.76 13.83
N THR A 38 -10.90 20.03 12.71
CA THR A 38 -11.24 18.61 12.64
C THR A 38 -10.03 17.71 12.92
N TRP A 39 -8.80 18.21 12.74
CA TRP A 39 -7.59 17.42 12.89
C TRP A 39 -7.44 16.69 14.25
N PRO A 40 -7.75 17.29 15.40
CA PRO A 40 -7.67 16.59 16.68
C PRO A 40 -8.55 15.34 16.77
N GLU A 41 -9.75 15.39 16.19
CA GLU A 41 -10.68 14.25 16.15
C GLU A 41 -10.19 13.16 15.19
N LEU A 42 -9.66 13.55 14.05
CA LEU A 42 -9.11 12.63 13.06
C LEU A 42 -7.84 11.96 13.56
N ASN A 43 -6.96 12.73 14.21
CA ASN A 43 -5.71 12.22 14.76
C ASN A 43 -5.90 11.23 15.92
N ALA A 44 -7.06 11.21 16.56
CA ALA A 44 -7.38 10.21 17.58
C ALA A 44 -7.55 8.78 17.01
N ARG A 45 -7.60 8.62 15.68
CA ARG A 45 -7.85 7.36 14.99
C ARG A 45 -6.58 6.55 14.68
N PHE A 46 -5.41 7.10 14.95
CA PHE A 46 -4.11 6.43 14.77
C PHE A 46 -3.09 6.96 15.78
N SER A 47 -2.16 6.13 16.21
CA SER A 47 -1.15 6.51 17.20
C SER A 47 0.02 7.26 16.57
N SER A 48 0.23 7.11 15.28
CA SER A 48 1.26 7.82 14.51
C SER A 48 0.88 7.99 13.05
N PHE A 49 1.50 8.99 12.43
CA PHE A 49 1.32 9.30 11.02
C PHE A 49 2.59 9.89 10.41
N SER A 50 2.73 9.70 9.11
CA SER A 50 3.67 10.42 8.25
C SER A 50 3.03 10.67 6.90
N PHE A 51 3.18 11.88 6.35
CA PHE A 51 2.69 12.18 5.01
C PHE A 51 3.71 12.94 4.17
N ALA A 52 3.57 12.81 2.85
CA ALA A 52 4.32 13.56 1.86
C ALA A 52 3.38 13.94 0.71
N THR A 53 3.34 15.22 0.35
CA THR A 53 2.44 15.75 -0.69
C THR A 53 3.15 16.79 -1.55
N GLY A 54 2.84 16.82 -2.84
CA GLY A 54 3.41 17.81 -3.77
C GLY A 54 3.32 17.40 -5.22
N THR A 55 3.97 18.18 -6.07
CA THR A 55 4.13 17.87 -7.49
C THR A 55 5.21 16.80 -7.66
N ALA A 56 4.98 15.81 -8.51
CA ALA A 56 5.96 14.79 -8.85
C ALA A 56 7.26 15.43 -9.37
N GLY A 57 8.41 14.87 -9.00
CA GLY A 57 9.73 15.42 -9.34
C GLY A 57 10.19 16.58 -8.46
N GLU A 58 9.32 17.18 -7.64
CA GLU A 58 9.67 18.22 -6.69
C GLU A 58 9.90 17.70 -5.27
N VAL A 59 10.48 18.54 -4.40
CA VAL A 59 10.61 18.21 -2.97
C VAL A 59 9.24 18.29 -2.31
N PRO A 60 8.74 17.19 -1.72
CA PRO A 60 7.41 17.19 -1.11
C PRO A 60 7.33 18.03 0.16
N SER A 61 6.13 18.51 0.46
CA SER A 61 5.77 18.93 1.80
C SER A 61 5.58 17.68 2.66
N THR A 62 6.25 17.60 3.80
CA THR A 62 6.17 16.47 4.71
C THR A 62 5.67 16.89 6.08
N GLY A 63 4.97 15.98 6.74
CA GLY A 63 4.58 16.12 8.14
C GLY A 63 4.49 14.75 8.79
N PHE A 64 4.77 14.69 10.07
CA PHE A 64 4.74 13.46 10.84
C PHE A 64 4.44 13.76 12.30
N GLY A 65 3.98 12.76 13.04
CA GLY A 65 3.72 12.89 14.47
C GLY A 65 3.28 11.57 15.09
N GLY A 66 3.21 11.58 16.42
CA GLY A 66 2.88 10.39 17.21
C GLY A 66 4.09 9.58 17.61
N ARG A 67 3.85 8.37 18.06
CA ARG A 67 4.88 7.44 18.57
C ARG A 67 4.90 6.16 17.75
N VAL A 68 6.08 5.53 17.67
CA VAL A 68 6.25 4.29 16.90
C VAL A 68 5.42 3.12 17.44
N ASN A 69 5.04 3.15 18.72
CA ASN A 69 4.15 2.16 19.34
C ASN A 69 3.26 2.79 20.43
N ALA A 70 2.44 2.00 21.10
CA ALA A 70 1.48 2.45 22.13
C ALA A 70 2.04 2.58 23.55
N VAL A 71 3.34 2.34 23.79
CA VAL A 71 3.92 2.49 25.12
C VAL A 71 4.33 3.92 25.43
N ASP A 72 4.28 4.33 26.69
CA ASP A 72 4.44 5.71 27.12
C ASP A 72 5.82 6.32 26.77
N ASP A 73 6.90 5.53 26.86
CA ASP A 73 8.27 5.95 26.55
C ASP A 73 8.72 5.60 25.12
N ALA A 74 7.76 5.25 24.24
CA ALA A 74 8.09 4.93 22.86
C ALA A 74 8.72 6.10 22.12
N GLN A 75 9.65 5.78 21.22
CA GLN A 75 10.27 6.75 20.32
C GLN A 75 9.20 7.52 19.52
N LEU A 76 9.45 8.80 19.31
CA LEU A 76 8.63 9.62 18.42
C LEU A 76 8.87 9.24 16.97
N VAL A 77 7.81 9.28 16.17
CA VAL A 77 7.91 9.16 14.71
C VAL A 77 8.78 10.30 14.15
N SER A 78 9.60 9.96 13.17
CA SER A 78 10.46 10.88 12.42
C SER A 78 10.20 10.77 10.91
N THR A 79 10.91 11.56 10.12
CA THR A 79 10.91 11.44 8.66
C THR A 79 11.49 10.10 8.17
N ASN A 80 12.25 9.41 9.02
CA ASN A 80 12.88 8.12 8.73
C ASN A 80 12.03 6.94 9.19
N SER A 81 10.93 7.20 9.90
CA SER A 81 10.07 6.13 10.39
C SER A 81 9.39 5.40 9.26
N MET A 82 9.59 4.09 9.21
CA MET A 82 8.98 3.19 8.23
C MET A 82 7.64 2.67 8.75
N PHE A 83 6.67 2.62 7.87
CA PHE A 83 5.33 2.11 8.14
C PHE A 83 5.07 0.86 7.31
N ASP A 84 4.33 -0.09 7.87
CA ASP A 84 3.78 -1.20 7.10
C ASP A 84 2.80 -0.65 6.05
N LEU A 85 3.18 -0.77 4.79
CA LEU A 85 2.39 -0.28 3.65
C LEU A 85 1.12 -1.09 3.44
N ALA A 86 1.02 -2.27 4.02
CA ALA A 86 -0.10 -3.19 3.79
C ALA A 86 -0.38 -3.32 2.28
N SER A 87 -1.63 -3.09 1.88
CA SER A 87 -2.04 -3.24 0.48
C SER A 87 -1.45 -2.22 -0.49
N LEU A 88 -0.76 -1.16 -0.07
CA LEU A 88 0.01 -0.33 -1.00
C LEU A 88 1.15 -1.13 -1.66
N THR A 89 1.60 -2.24 -1.06
CA THR A 89 2.51 -3.22 -1.67
C THR A 89 2.03 -3.66 -3.05
N LYS A 90 0.72 -3.78 -3.26
CA LYS A 90 0.12 -4.18 -4.54
C LYS A 90 0.51 -3.27 -5.70
N LEU A 91 0.76 -2.00 -5.43
CA LEU A 91 1.16 -1.03 -6.46
C LEU A 91 2.60 -1.28 -6.95
N TYR A 92 3.49 -1.70 -6.06
CA TYR A 92 4.83 -2.15 -6.44
C TYR A 92 4.76 -3.45 -7.25
N THR A 93 3.93 -4.39 -6.82
CA THR A 93 3.67 -5.65 -7.55
C THR A 93 3.11 -5.40 -8.96
N ALA A 94 2.14 -4.50 -9.09
CA ALA A 94 1.57 -4.10 -10.37
C ALA A 94 2.61 -3.43 -11.28
N THR A 95 3.52 -2.64 -10.71
CA THR A 95 4.61 -2.01 -11.48
C THR A 95 5.59 -3.07 -11.99
N VAL A 96 5.91 -4.09 -11.20
CA VAL A 96 6.70 -5.25 -11.69
C VAL A 96 5.98 -5.93 -12.85
N ALA A 97 4.67 -6.18 -12.76
CA ALA A 97 3.89 -6.79 -13.83
C ALA A 97 3.92 -5.95 -15.13
N ALA A 98 3.75 -4.63 -15.02
CA ALA A 98 3.83 -3.73 -16.17
C ALA A 98 5.23 -3.77 -16.83
N LYS A 99 6.31 -3.81 -16.03
CA LYS A 99 7.69 -3.92 -16.52
C LYS A 99 7.92 -5.23 -17.26
N LEU A 100 7.49 -6.36 -16.69
CA LEU A 100 7.64 -7.68 -17.30
C LEU A 100 6.87 -7.78 -18.62
N HIS A 101 5.68 -7.16 -18.69
CA HIS A 101 4.86 -7.11 -19.91
C HIS A 101 5.55 -6.28 -21.01
N VAL A 102 5.98 -5.07 -20.71
CA VAL A 102 6.66 -4.20 -21.68
C VAL A 102 8.02 -4.78 -22.12
N ALA A 103 8.68 -5.54 -21.23
CA ALA A 103 9.89 -6.29 -21.59
C ALA A 103 9.61 -7.54 -22.42
N GLY A 104 8.36 -7.91 -22.68
CA GLY A 104 7.96 -9.11 -23.44
C GLY A 104 8.20 -10.42 -22.69
N GLN A 105 8.44 -10.38 -21.38
CA GLN A 105 8.64 -11.61 -20.58
C GLN A 105 7.32 -12.29 -20.23
N ILE A 106 6.24 -11.52 -20.11
CA ILE A 106 4.87 -12.00 -19.96
C ILE A 106 3.95 -11.16 -20.85
N ASP A 107 2.78 -11.69 -21.19
CA ASP A 107 1.65 -10.90 -21.67
C ASP A 107 0.56 -10.90 -20.59
N ILE A 108 0.25 -9.72 -20.02
CA ILE A 108 -0.75 -9.60 -18.95
C ILE A 108 -2.16 -10.02 -19.40
N HIS A 109 -2.42 -10.05 -20.69
CA HIS A 109 -3.71 -10.42 -21.28
C HIS A 109 -3.76 -11.87 -21.78
N ALA A 110 -2.60 -12.54 -21.84
CA ALA A 110 -2.54 -13.95 -22.19
C ALA A 110 -2.81 -14.85 -20.97
N PRO A 111 -3.30 -16.10 -21.20
CA PRO A 111 -3.44 -17.07 -20.11
C PRO A 111 -2.14 -17.30 -19.34
N LEU A 112 -2.22 -17.44 -18.02
CA LEU A 112 -1.06 -17.70 -17.16
C LEU A 112 -0.26 -18.92 -17.63
N ALA A 113 -0.94 -19.96 -18.15
CA ALA A 113 -0.30 -21.15 -18.70
C ALA A 113 0.69 -20.86 -19.84
N SER A 114 0.66 -19.68 -20.45
CA SER A 114 1.62 -19.30 -21.50
C SER A 114 3.02 -19.03 -20.96
N TRP A 115 3.18 -18.77 -19.64
CA TRP A 115 4.45 -18.42 -19.03
C TRP A 115 4.65 -18.99 -17.62
N PHE A 116 3.63 -19.61 -17.02
CA PHE A 116 3.67 -20.18 -15.68
C PHE A 116 3.05 -21.57 -15.67
N ASP A 117 3.84 -22.57 -15.24
CA ASP A 117 3.37 -23.96 -15.10
C ASP A 117 2.50 -24.09 -13.85
N THR A 118 1.21 -24.36 -14.06
CA THR A 118 0.19 -24.40 -13.02
C THR A 118 -0.97 -25.30 -13.39
N SER A 119 -1.99 -25.44 -12.50
CA SER A 119 -3.20 -26.18 -12.82
C SER A 119 -3.93 -25.58 -14.03
N ARG A 120 -4.77 -26.38 -14.67
CA ARG A 120 -5.56 -25.91 -15.82
C ARG A 120 -6.43 -24.70 -15.43
N GLU A 121 -7.10 -24.79 -14.30
CA GLU A 121 -8.06 -23.80 -13.83
C GLU A 121 -7.39 -22.43 -13.57
N LEU A 122 -6.21 -22.44 -12.96
CA LEU A 122 -5.41 -21.21 -12.76
C LEU A 122 -4.77 -20.78 -14.09
N GLY A 123 -4.33 -21.73 -14.90
CA GLY A 123 -3.68 -21.46 -16.18
C GLY A 123 -4.55 -20.72 -17.20
N GLU A 124 -5.88 -20.84 -17.09
CA GLU A 124 -6.84 -20.10 -17.94
C GLU A 124 -7.03 -18.64 -17.51
N LEU A 125 -6.61 -18.25 -16.29
CA LEU A 125 -6.63 -16.86 -15.83
C LEU A 125 -5.57 -16.05 -16.54
N THR A 126 -5.73 -14.72 -16.53
CA THR A 126 -4.72 -13.78 -17.01
C THR A 126 -4.11 -12.99 -15.85
N THR A 127 -2.91 -12.46 -16.02
CA THR A 127 -2.30 -11.54 -15.04
C THR A 127 -3.19 -10.32 -14.83
N ALA A 128 -3.83 -9.82 -15.88
CA ALA A 128 -4.77 -8.69 -15.75
C ALA A 128 -5.92 -9.03 -14.81
N GLU A 129 -6.56 -10.18 -14.93
CA GLU A 129 -7.63 -10.62 -14.03
C GLU A 129 -7.16 -10.75 -12.57
N LEU A 130 -5.94 -11.27 -12.35
CA LEU A 130 -5.36 -11.34 -11.00
C LEU A 130 -5.20 -9.95 -10.36
N LEU A 131 -4.64 -8.99 -11.11
CA LEU A 131 -4.25 -7.68 -10.60
C LEU A 131 -5.35 -6.61 -10.68
N THR A 132 -6.46 -6.92 -11.35
CA THR A 132 -7.68 -6.07 -11.36
C THR A 132 -8.77 -6.61 -10.44
N HIS A 133 -8.47 -7.62 -9.61
CA HIS A 133 -9.44 -8.20 -8.68
C HIS A 133 -10.66 -8.82 -9.38
N SER A 134 -10.50 -9.39 -10.58
CA SER A 134 -11.60 -9.93 -11.39
C SER A 134 -11.42 -11.40 -11.79
N SER A 135 -10.52 -12.10 -11.11
CA SER A 135 -10.17 -13.48 -11.44
C SER A 135 -11.19 -14.53 -10.96
N GLY A 136 -12.16 -14.17 -10.12
CA GLY A 136 -13.03 -15.15 -9.45
C GLY A 136 -12.33 -15.97 -8.37
N LEU A 137 -11.06 -15.69 -8.05
CA LEU A 137 -10.38 -16.32 -6.93
C LEU A 137 -10.94 -15.80 -5.59
N PRO A 138 -10.93 -16.62 -4.52
CA PRO A 138 -11.30 -16.17 -3.18
C PRO A 138 -10.55 -14.88 -2.82
N ALA A 139 -11.22 -13.95 -2.15
CA ALA A 139 -10.63 -12.67 -1.75
C ALA A 139 -9.36 -12.84 -0.92
N VAL A 140 -9.33 -13.91 -0.12
CA VAL A 140 -8.22 -14.34 0.73
C VAL A 140 -8.17 -15.87 0.76
N TRP A 141 -7.04 -16.43 1.19
CA TRP A 141 -6.87 -17.87 1.41
C TRP A 141 -6.71 -18.19 2.90
N GLU A 142 -6.81 -19.45 3.27
CA GLU A 142 -6.54 -19.91 4.63
C GLU A 142 -5.05 -19.81 4.95
N GLU A 143 -4.74 -19.31 6.14
CA GLU A 143 -3.37 -19.22 6.62
C GLU A 143 -2.77 -20.60 6.79
N GLN A 144 -1.52 -20.75 6.43
CA GLN A 144 -0.77 -21.99 6.51
C GLN A 144 0.42 -21.84 7.47
N ALA A 145 0.89 -22.98 8.00
CA ALA A 145 1.99 -23.01 8.95
C ALA A 145 3.36 -22.70 8.33
N SER A 146 3.49 -22.83 7.02
CA SER A 146 4.75 -22.56 6.31
C SER A 146 4.52 -21.92 4.95
N ARG A 147 5.57 -21.25 4.45
CA ARG A 147 5.57 -20.67 3.10
C ARG A 147 5.30 -21.72 2.02
N ASN A 148 5.89 -22.90 2.12
CA ASN A 148 5.68 -23.95 1.14
C ASN A 148 4.23 -24.47 1.11
N ASP A 149 3.61 -24.58 2.27
CA ASP A 149 2.20 -24.98 2.36
C ASP A 149 1.28 -23.88 1.85
N THR A 150 1.62 -22.61 2.12
CA THR A 150 0.93 -21.45 1.55
C THR A 150 0.99 -21.45 0.02
N ILE A 151 2.16 -21.69 -0.58
CA ILE A 151 2.32 -21.77 -2.02
C ILE A 151 1.46 -22.91 -2.59
N LYS A 152 1.48 -24.10 -1.96
CA LYS A 152 0.63 -25.22 -2.39
C LYS A 152 -0.86 -24.87 -2.30
N ALA A 153 -1.28 -24.22 -1.23
CA ALA A 153 -2.67 -23.79 -1.05
C ALA A 153 -3.07 -22.79 -2.15
N LEU A 154 -2.23 -21.79 -2.45
CA LEU A 154 -2.46 -20.83 -3.54
C LEU A 154 -2.56 -21.51 -4.90
N LEU A 155 -1.66 -22.47 -5.20
CA LEU A 155 -1.65 -23.21 -6.46
C LEU A 155 -2.80 -24.24 -6.59
N GLY A 156 -3.42 -24.60 -5.47
CA GLY A 156 -4.60 -25.48 -5.43
C GLY A 156 -5.95 -24.75 -5.51
N LEU A 157 -5.96 -23.42 -5.62
CA LEU A 157 -7.20 -22.65 -5.69
C LEU A 157 -7.93 -22.87 -7.02
N ILE A 158 -9.26 -22.87 -6.96
CA ILE A 158 -10.13 -22.97 -8.12
C ILE A 158 -10.93 -21.68 -8.22
N PRO A 159 -10.83 -20.94 -9.36
CA PRO A 159 -11.61 -19.74 -9.60
C PRO A 159 -13.12 -20.05 -9.67
N ASP A 160 -13.94 -19.25 -9.05
CA ASP A 160 -15.37 -19.24 -9.27
C ASP A 160 -15.67 -18.60 -10.64
N GLN A 161 -16.11 -19.43 -11.58
CA GLN A 161 -16.37 -19.00 -12.96
C GLN A 161 -17.56 -18.03 -13.06
N GLU A 162 -18.50 -18.05 -12.11
CA GLU A 162 -19.62 -17.10 -12.07
C GLU A 162 -19.17 -15.72 -11.59
N GLN A 163 -18.12 -15.66 -10.78
CA GLN A 163 -17.52 -14.42 -10.28
C GLN A 163 -16.40 -13.87 -11.18
N ARG A 164 -15.89 -14.69 -12.12
CA ARG A 164 -14.84 -14.26 -13.03
C ARG A 164 -15.32 -13.09 -13.90
N GLY A 165 -14.52 -12.03 -13.97
CA GLY A 165 -14.86 -10.77 -14.62
C GLY A 165 -15.57 -9.76 -13.69
N THR A 166 -16.03 -10.18 -12.49
CA THR A 166 -16.63 -9.30 -11.51
C THR A 166 -15.54 -8.70 -10.61
N LEU A 167 -15.64 -7.39 -10.34
CA LEU A 167 -14.70 -6.68 -9.48
C LEU A 167 -14.95 -7.03 -8.00
N VAL A 168 -14.17 -7.94 -7.45
CA VAL A 168 -14.18 -8.34 -6.04
C VAL A 168 -12.77 -8.22 -5.47
N TYR A 169 -12.55 -7.26 -4.58
CA TYR A 169 -11.22 -7.01 -4.01
C TYR A 169 -10.58 -8.29 -3.46
N SER A 170 -9.41 -8.64 -3.96
CA SER A 170 -8.70 -9.88 -3.64
C SER A 170 -7.22 -9.65 -3.35
N CYS A 171 -6.73 -10.22 -2.24
CA CYS A 171 -5.31 -10.33 -1.95
C CYS A 171 -4.67 -11.50 -2.70
N THR A 172 -5.46 -12.54 -2.97
CA THR A 172 -5.04 -13.82 -3.54
C THR A 172 -4.38 -13.66 -4.91
N GLY A 173 -4.97 -12.86 -5.80
CA GLY A 173 -4.42 -12.64 -7.14
C GLY A 173 -3.01 -12.07 -7.12
N TYR A 174 -2.74 -11.11 -6.25
CA TYR A 174 -1.41 -10.50 -6.11
C TYR A 174 -0.37 -11.46 -5.54
N SER A 175 -0.77 -12.30 -4.57
CA SER A 175 0.12 -13.29 -3.98
C SER A 175 0.45 -14.40 -4.98
N LEU A 176 -0.55 -14.86 -5.74
CA LEU A 176 -0.35 -15.83 -6.82
C LEU A 176 0.57 -15.28 -7.91
N PHE A 177 0.40 -14.02 -8.31
CA PHE A 177 1.29 -13.38 -9.27
C PHE A 177 2.73 -13.32 -8.75
N ALA A 178 2.95 -12.99 -7.47
CA ALA A 178 4.31 -12.99 -6.90
C ALA A 178 4.94 -14.40 -6.94
N VAL A 179 4.19 -15.46 -6.62
CA VAL A 179 4.66 -16.85 -6.73
C VAL A 179 5.01 -17.19 -8.18
N ALA A 180 4.18 -16.79 -9.14
CA ALA A 180 4.46 -17.01 -10.56
C ALA A 180 5.72 -16.26 -11.04
N CYS A 181 5.93 -15.02 -10.57
CA CYS A 181 7.17 -14.28 -10.85
C CYS A 181 8.41 -14.95 -10.26
N GLU A 182 8.32 -15.51 -9.05
CA GLU A 182 9.43 -16.26 -8.46
C GLU A 182 9.80 -17.47 -9.29
N ALA A 183 8.82 -18.20 -9.80
CA ALA A 183 9.04 -19.34 -10.70
C ALA A 183 9.66 -18.91 -12.03
N LEU A 184 9.17 -17.79 -12.62
CA LEU A 184 9.68 -17.26 -13.89
C LEU A 184 11.13 -16.77 -13.77
N MET A 185 11.44 -16.06 -12.70
CA MET A 185 12.72 -15.36 -12.57
C MET A 185 13.78 -16.15 -11.75
N GLY A 186 13.39 -17.23 -11.09
CA GLY A 186 14.26 -18.03 -10.22
C GLY A 186 14.78 -17.25 -9.00
N LYS A 187 14.05 -16.23 -8.55
CA LYS A 187 14.40 -15.36 -7.42
C LYS A 187 13.19 -15.17 -6.54
N ARG A 188 13.43 -14.92 -5.24
CA ARG A 188 12.36 -14.56 -4.31
C ARG A 188 11.79 -13.19 -4.65
N PHE A 189 10.51 -12.96 -4.37
CA PHE A 189 9.80 -11.75 -4.82
C PHE A 189 10.37 -10.45 -4.24
N ASP A 190 10.89 -10.47 -3.00
CA ASP A 190 11.60 -9.32 -2.43
C ASP A 190 12.84 -8.91 -3.25
N GLN A 191 13.60 -9.89 -3.75
CA GLN A 191 14.75 -9.64 -4.63
C GLN A 191 14.32 -9.07 -5.99
N ILE A 192 13.20 -9.57 -6.53
CA ILE A 192 12.64 -9.05 -7.78
C ILE A 192 12.25 -7.58 -7.62
N VAL A 193 11.52 -7.23 -6.57
CA VAL A 193 11.12 -5.84 -6.27
C VAL A 193 12.35 -4.97 -6.02
N GLN A 194 13.33 -5.47 -5.26
CA GLN A 194 14.58 -4.77 -4.99
C GLN A 194 15.31 -4.37 -6.28
N GLU A 195 15.55 -5.34 -7.15
CA GLU A 195 16.30 -5.14 -8.40
C GLU A 195 15.53 -4.32 -9.45
N GLN A 196 14.22 -4.53 -9.55
CA GLN A 196 13.38 -3.89 -10.58
C GLN A 196 12.97 -2.46 -10.23
N LEU A 197 12.85 -2.14 -8.94
CA LEU A 197 12.26 -0.88 -8.48
C LEU A 197 13.10 -0.16 -7.42
N LEU A 198 13.47 -0.83 -6.31
CA LEU A 198 14.02 -0.12 -5.16
C LEU A 198 15.44 0.38 -5.40
N ASP A 199 16.33 -0.48 -5.89
CA ASP A 199 17.72 -0.09 -6.19
C ASP A 199 17.82 0.96 -7.30
N PRO A 200 17.10 0.80 -8.46
CA PRO A 200 17.16 1.80 -9.52
C PRO A 200 16.62 3.18 -9.12
N LEU A 201 15.69 3.24 -8.16
CA LEU A 201 15.14 4.49 -7.65
C LEU A 201 15.82 5.00 -6.37
N ASP A 202 16.86 4.29 -5.88
CA ASP A 202 17.55 4.60 -4.61
C ASP A 202 16.56 4.74 -3.42
N LEU A 203 15.57 3.82 -3.34
CA LEU A 203 14.57 3.77 -2.28
C LEU A 203 15.11 2.97 -1.08
N ARG A 204 16.04 3.55 -0.36
CA ARG A 204 16.79 2.86 0.71
C ARG A 204 15.97 2.63 1.99
N GLN A 205 14.91 3.36 2.14
CA GLN A 205 13.98 3.26 3.28
C GLN A 205 12.66 2.60 2.86
N THR A 206 12.74 1.70 1.88
CA THR A 206 11.64 0.84 1.42
C THR A 206 12.16 -0.59 1.29
N GLY A 207 11.41 -1.56 1.77
CA GLY A 207 11.78 -2.96 1.63
C GLY A 207 10.86 -3.92 2.35
N TYR A 208 11.00 -5.19 2.00
CA TYR A 208 10.46 -6.30 2.77
C TYR A 208 11.39 -6.59 3.94
N LEU A 209 10.83 -7.04 5.07
CA LEU A 209 11.58 -7.47 6.25
C LEU A 209 12.66 -6.43 6.66
N PRO A 210 12.29 -5.22 7.05
CA PRO A 210 13.23 -4.17 7.37
C PRO A 210 14.17 -4.61 8.49
N ARG A 211 15.41 -4.95 8.13
CA ARG A 211 16.40 -5.55 9.05
C ARG A 211 17.22 -4.53 9.84
N ALA A 212 17.33 -3.32 9.34
CA ALA A 212 18.39 -2.42 9.79
C ALA A 212 17.90 -1.28 10.67
N VAL A 213 16.59 -1.06 10.82
CA VAL A 213 16.04 0.16 11.43
C VAL A 213 15.00 -0.22 12.47
N THR A 214 15.43 -1.00 13.44
CA THR A 214 14.54 -1.49 14.51
C THR A 214 13.91 -0.38 15.33
N GLU A 215 14.56 0.78 15.44
CA GLU A 215 14.09 1.90 16.27
C GLU A 215 13.14 2.85 15.53
N ASP A 216 13.20 2.89 14.20
CA ASP A 216 12.41 3.79 13.35
C ASP A 216 11.25 3.08 12.61
N ILE A 217 10.78 1.94 13.12
CA ILE A 217 9.64 1.22 12.52
C ILE A 217 8.39 1.50 13.34
N ALA A 218 7.37 2.08 12.72
CA ALA A 218 6.07 2.24 13.34
C ALA A 218 5.36 0.88 13.46
N VAL A 219 4.88 0.55 14.65
CA VAL A 219 4.14 -0.68 14.90
C VAL A 219 2.80 -0.66 14.18
N SER A 220 2.48 -1.71 13.47
CA SER A 220 1.26 -1.85 12.67
C SER A 220 0.32 -2.97 13.13
N CYS A 221 0.50 -3.44 14.37
CA CYS A 221 -0.35 -4.48 14.95
C CYS A 221 -1.36 -3.92 15.95
N GLU A 222 -2.38 -4.70 16.25
CA GLU A 222 -3.32 -4.44 17.33
C GLU A 222 -2.60 -4.53 18.70
N PRO A 223 -3.10 -3.82 19.74
CA PRO A 223 -2.41 -3.72 21.04
C PRO A 223 -2.16 -5.06 21.73
N PHE A 224 -2.96 -6.06 21.41
CA PHE A 224 -2.86 -7.42 22.00
C PHE A 224 -2.09 -8.41 21.13
N GLU A 225 -1.68 -8.02 19.95
CA GLU A 225 -0.92 -8.86 19.04
C GLU A 225 0.58 -8.66 19.32
N ALA A 226 1.22 -9.67 19.88
CA ALA A 226 2.65 -9.63 20.23
C ALA A 226 3.50 -9.90 18.96
N LEU A 227 3.50 -8.97 18.03
CA LEU A 227 4.38 -9.03 16.85
C LEU A 227 5.73 -8.40 17.15
N GLU A 228 6.78 -9.01 16.60
CA GLU A 228 8.11 -8.40 16.60
C GLU A 228 8.12 -7.13 15.76
N LEU A 229 8.98 -6.19 16.11
CA LEU A 229 9.16 -4.94 15.37
C LEU A 229 9.57 -5.25 13.91
N GLY A 230 8.85 -4.67 12.96
CA GLY A 230 9.03 -4.96 11.53
C GLY A 230 8.34 -6.21 11.01
N ALA A 231 7.60 -6.94 11.86
CA ALA A 231 6.73 -8.00 11.39
C ALA A 231 5.54 -7.40 10.62
N VAL A 232 5.26 -7.94 9.43
CA VAL A 232 4.13 -7.49 8.62
C VAL A 232 2.81 -7.83 9.31
N HIS A 233 1.84 -6.89 9.32
CA HIS A 233 0.54 -7.11 9.95
C HIS A 233 -0.28 -8.20 9.26
N ASP A 234 -0.27 -8.25 7.93
CA ASP A 234 -1.06 -9.23 7.16
C ASP A 234 -0.60 -10.66 7.48
N PRO A 235 -1.45 -11.50 8.13
CA PRO A 235 -1.04 -12.84 8.56
C PRO A 235 -0.75 -13.76 7.37
N ARG A 236 -1.36 -13.52 6.22
CA ARG A 236 -1.11 -14.26 4.99
C ARG A 236 0.25 -13.92 4.39
N ALA A 237 0.64 -12.65 4.45
CA ALA A 237 2.00 -12.27 4.09
C ALA A 237 3.02 -12.85 5.09
N ARG A 238 2.67 -12.93 6.38
CA ARG A 238 3.52 -13.65 7.38
C ARG A 238 3.71 -15.11 7.02
N SER A 239 2.66 -15.82 6.59
CA SER A 239 2.78 -17.22 6.15
C SER A 239 3.62 -17.39 4.87
N MET A 240 3.92 -16.29 4.18
CA MET A 240 4.87 -16.19 3.07
C MET A 240 6.24 -15.65 3.50
N ASP A 241 6.63 -15.86 4.78
CA ASP A 241 7.86 -15.33 5.38
C ASP A 241 7.97 -13.80 5.27
N GLY A 242 6.84 -13.08 5.36
CA GLY A 242 6.76 -11.63 5.26
C GLY A 242 6.91 -11.08 3.84
N VAL A 243 7.02 -11.93 2.81
CA VAL A 243 7.24 -11.52 1.41
C VAL A 243 6.12 -12.02 0.53
N SER A 244 5.21 -11.12 0.16
CA SER A 244 4.07 -11.45 -0.69
C SER A 244 3.75 -10.28 -1.64
N GLY A 245 3.07 -10.58 -2.75
CA GLY A 245 2.64 -9.55 -3.71
C GLY A 245 1.50 -8.67 -3.19
N ASN A 246 0.76 -9.11 -2.17
CA ASN A 246 -0.38 -8.38 -1.63
C ASN A 246 -0.04 -7.42 -0.49
N ALA A 247 1.01 -7.71 0.28
CA ALA A 247 1.45 -6.98 1.47
C ALA A 247 2.89 -7.35 1.84
N GLY A 248 3.51 -6.63 2.77
CA GLY A 248 4.82 -6.94 3.34
C GLY A 248 5.89 -5.88 3.16
N LEU A 249 5.69 -4.89 2.28
CA LEU A 249 6.60 -3.75 2.18
C LEU A 249 6.41 -2.78 3.35
N PHE A 250 7.53 -2.30 3.85
CA PHE A 250 7.62 -1.16 4.76
C PHE A 250 8.31 -0.01 4.05
N ALA A 251 7.91 1.24 4.33
CA ALA A 251 8.54 2.40 3.74
C ALA A 251 8.34 3.67 4.56
N THR A 252 9.17 4.68 4.30
CA THR A 252 8.92 6.07 4.72
C THR A 252 7.98 6.77 3.73
N SER A 253 7.27 7.81 4.17
CA SER A 253 6.42 8.60 3.26
C SER A 253 7.21 9.28 2.15
N GLY A 254 8.47 9.62 2.39
CA GLY A 254 9.37 10.22 1.40
C GLY A 254 9.72 9.25 0.26
N ASP A 255 10.05 8.00 0.58
CA ASP A 255 10.33 6.98 -0.43
C ASP A 255 9.08 6.61 -1.23
N VAL A 256 7.92 6.50 -0.55
CA VAL A 256 6.64 6.27 -1.24
C VAL A 256 6.33 7.42 -2.19
N PHE A 257 6.52 8.68 -1.77
CA PHE A 257 6.34 9.85 -2.65
C PHE A 257 7.27 9.78 -3.87
N ARG A 258 8.56 9.45 -3.68
CA ARG A 258 9.54 9.30 -4.78
C ARG A 258 9.12 8.21 -5.76
N PHE A 259 8.67 7.05 -5.27
CA PHE A 259 8.19 5.96 -6.11
C PHE A 259 7.01 6.39 -6.98
N PHE A 260 6.00 7.06 -6.40
CA PHE A 260 4.84 7.52 -7.16
C PHE A 260 5.12 8.73 -8.04
N SER A 261 6.11 9.55 -7.70
CA SER A 261 6.63 10.59 -8.60
C SER A 261 7.21 9.99 -9.87
N GLU A 262 7.99 8.91 -9.75
CA GLU A 262 8.51 8.19 -10.92
C GLU A 262 7.39 7.56 -11.75
N ILE A 263 6.38 6.96 -11.11
CA ILE A 263 5.20 6.42 -11.81
C ILE A 263 4.47 7.52 -12.61
N LEU A 264 4.43 8.75 -12.12
CA LEU A 264 3.80 9.85 -12.84
C LEU A 264 4.70 10.41 -13.96
N THR A 265 5.97 10.64 -13.68
CA THR A 265 6.87 11.38 -14.58
C THR A 265 7.73 10.49 -15.46
N GLY A 266 8.23 9.39 -14.94
CA GLY A 266 9.26 8.56 -15.57
C GLY A 266 10.62 9.24 -15.68
N GLU A 267 10.89 10.29 -14.90
CA GLU A 267 12.11 11.10 -14.99
C GLU A 267 13.39 10.33 -14.68
N ALA A 268 13.33 9.39 -13.73
CA ALA A 268 14.46 8.51 -13.45
C ALA A 268 14.66 7.42 -14.53
N GLY A 269 13.71 7.24 -15.45
CA GLY A 269 13.77 6.25 -16.51
C GLY A 269 13.54 4.80 -16.04
N VAL A 270 13.12 4.61 -14.82
CA VAL A 270 12.86 3.29 -14.20
C VAL A 270 11.49 2.76 -14.59
N VAL A 271 10.47 3.64 -14.64
CA VAL A 271 9.12 3.30 -15.10
C VAL A 271 8.84 3.99 -16.44
N LYS A 272 8.86 3.20 -17.52
CA LYS A 272 8.72 3.71 -18.89
C LYS A 272 7.29 4.15 -19.19
N ASN A 273 7.14 4.96 -20.24
CA ASN A 273 5.83 5.50 -20.63
C ASN A 273 4.76 4.42 -20.91
N ASP A 274 5.14 3.30 -21.54
CA ASP A 274 4.18 2.23 -21.83
C ASP A 274 3.80 1.46 -20.57
N GLU A 275 4.72 1.30 -19.61
CA GLU A 275 4.44 0.75 -18.27
C GLU A 275 3.45 1.64 -17.50
N ARG A 276 3.66 2.97 -17.55
CA ARG A 276 2.76 3.97 -16.93
C ARG A 276 1.36 3.94 -17.54
N LYS A 277 1.25 3.82 -18.86
CA LYS A 277 -0.04 3.68 -19.53
C LYS A 277 -0.83 2.48 -19.03
N ILE A 278 -0.16 1.34 -18.83
CA ILE A 278 -0.78 0.13 -18.29
C ILE A 278 -1.31 0.38 -16.87
N LEU A 279 -0.49 1.02 -16.02
CA LEU A 279 -0.85 1.32 -14.64
C LEU A 279 -2.07 2.27 -14.52
N PHE A 280 -2.20 3.22 -15.46
CA PHE A 280 -3.28 4.21 -15.44
C PHE A 280 -4.44 3.91 -16.39
N THR A 281 -4.49 2.71 -16.98
CA THR A 281 -5.62 2.33 -17.84
C THR A 281 -6.57 1.42 -17.04
N PRO A 282 -7.78 1.88 -16.67
CA PRO A 282 -8.79 1.02 -16.06
C PRO A 282 -9.21 -0.10 -17.01
N LEU A 283 -9.30 -1.32 -16.50
CA LEU A 283 -9.66 -2.53 -17.23
C LEU A 283 -11.00 -3.11 -16.78
N VAL A 284 -11.39 -2.87 -15.54
CA VAL A 284 -12.64 -3.39 -14.94
C VAL A 284 -13.33 -2.28 -14.19
N SER A 285 -14.66 -2.27 -14.21
CA SER A 285 -15.51 -1.29 -13.53
C SER A 285 -16.52 -1.98 -12.62
N GLY A 286 -16.79 -1.36 -11.49
CA GLY A 286 -17.76 -1.76 -10.47
C GLY A 286 -18.04 -0.54 -9.59
N ASP A 287 -17.94 -0.70 -8.25
CA ASP A 287 -18.05 0.42 -7.31
C ASP A 287 -16.96 1.49 -7.50
N TRP A 288 -15.89 1.11 -8.16
CA TRP A 288 -14.82 1.98 -8.66
C TRP A 288 -14.32 1.44 -10.01
N GLU A 289 -13.50 2.20 -10.71
CA GLU A 289 -12.76 1.72 -11.88
C GLU A 289 -11.40 1.16 -11.42
N GLN A 290 -11.00 0.00 -11.95
CA GLN A 290 -9.78 -0.70 -11.53
C GLN A 290 -8.81 -0.89 -12.71
N SER A 291 -7.61 -0.33 -12.59
CA SER A 291 -6.45 -0.71 -13.39
C SER A 291 -5.65 -1.82 -12.71
N ILE A 292 -4.57 -2.31 -13.31
CA ILE A 292 -3.66 -3.14 -12.53
C ILE A 292 -3.05 -2.29 -11.40
N GLY A 293 -3.45 -2.58 -10.17
CA GLY A 293 -2.97 -1.89 -8.95
C GLY A 293 -3.86 -0.75 -8.47
N PHE A 294 -4.20 0.21 -9.30
CA PHE A 294 -4.89 1.41 -8.86
C PHE A 294 -6.42 1.32 -8.93
N ARG A 295 -7.06 1.91 -7.93
CA ARG A 295 -8.47 2.31 -7.98
C ARG A 295 -8.57 3.72 -8.55
N PHE A 296 -9.55 3.94 -9.41
CA PHE A 296 -9.88 5.23 -9.96
C PHE A 296 -11.36 5.55 -9.70
N ARG A 297 -11.69 6.81 -9.40
CA ARG A 297 -13.03 7.25 -9.02
C ARG A 297 -13.60 6.52 -7.79
N ASP A 298 -12.78 6.27 -6.80
CA ASP A 298 -13.20 5.70 -5.51
C ASP A 298 -13.94 6.75 -4.66
N ALA A 299 -15.21 6.99 -5.00
CA ALA A 299 -16.04 8.01 -4.35
C ALA A 299 -16.36 7.67 -2.88
N GLU A 300 -16.37 6.39 -2.53
CA GLU A 300 -16.59 5.94 -1.16
C GLU A 300 -15.49 6.49 -0.23
N ARG A 301 -14.23 6.38 -0.63
CA ARG A 301 -13.07 6.75 0.18
C ARG A 301 -12.64 8.20 0.02
N LEU A 302 -12.68 8.72 -1.20
CA LEU A 302 -12.10 10.04 -1.51
C LEU A 302 -13.16 11.13 -1.67
N GLY A 303 -14.45 10.78 -1.72
CA GLY A 303 -15.54 11.69 -2.00
C GLY A 303 -15.88 11.78 -3.49
N PRO A 304 -17.07 12.32 -3.82
CA PRO A 304 -17.54 12.46 -5.20
C PRO A 304 -16.65 13.44 -6.00
N ASN A 305 -16.60 13.22 -7.31
CA ASN A 305 -15.87 14.08 -8.27
C ASN A 305 -14.35 14.12 -8.08
N LYS A 306 -13.75 13.13 -7.43
CA LYS A 306 -12.29 12.99 -7.34
C LYS A 306 -11.76 12.12 -8.48
N HIS A 307 -10.74 12.60 -9.17
CA HIS A 307 -10.12 11.94 -10.34
C HIS A 307 -8.75 11.35 -10.03
N PHE A 308 -8.52 10.99 -8.77
CA PHE A 308 -7.28 10.34 -8.37
C PHE A 308 -7.28 8.85 -8.72
N PHE A 309 -6.13 8.39 -9.18
CA PHE A 309 -5.74 7.01 -9.03
C PHE A 309 -5.25 6.81 -7.59
N SER A 310 -5.79 5.84 -6.88
CA SER A 310 -5.54 5.68 -5.45
C SER A 310 -5.48 4.22 -5.02
N HIS A 311 -4.92 4.02 -3.85
CA HIS A 311 -5.05 2.77 -3.11
C HIS A 311 -4.95 3.03 -1.61
N THR A 312 -5.69 2.25 -0.81
CA THR A 312 -5.62 2.27 0.66
C THR A 312 -4.96 1.01 1.18
N GLY A 313 -4.29 1.11 2.34
CA GLY A 313 -3.78 -0.04 3.07
C GLY A 313 -4.56 -0.32 4.35
N PHE A 314 -4.59 -1.58 4.77
CA PHE A 314 -5.32 -2.03 5.96
C PHE A 314 -4.84 -1.33 7.24
N THR A 315 -3.56 -0.98 7.31
CA THR A 315 -2.93 -0.22 8.41
C THR A 315 -3.32 1.25 8.48
N GLY A 316 -4.19 1.72 7.58
CA GLY A 316 -4.65 3.11 7.50
C GLY A 316 -3.87 3.96 6.51
N THR A 317 -3.04 3.35 5.68
CA THR A 317 -2.25 4.04 4.66
C THR A 317 -3.11 4.42 3.44
N LEU A 318 -2.71 5.46 2.74
CA LEU A 318 -3.34 5.95 1.51
C LEU A 318 -2.27 6.53 0.58
N VAL A 319 -2.41 6.25 -0.71
CA VAL A 319 -1.75 7.00 -1.77
C VAL A 319 -2.79 7.48 -2.77
N MET A 320 -2.58 8.70 -3.26
CA MET A 320 -3.36 9.31 -4.34
C MET A 320 -2.41 9.94 -5.34
N VAL A 321 -2.65 9.71 -6.62
CA VAL A 321 -1.89 10.32 -7.71
C VAL A 321 -2.86 10.86 -8.77
N GLU A 322 -2.54 12.02 -9.33
CA GLU A 322 -3.30 12.65 -10.39
C GLU A 322 -2.38 12.95 -11.57
N PRO A 323 -2.49 12.18 -12.67
CA PRO A 323 -1.59 12.31 -13.80
C PRO A 323 -1.62 13.70 -14.47
N ASP A 324 -2.79 14.32 -14.60
CA ASP A 324 -2.96 15.61 -15.30
C ASP A 324 -2.25 16.76 -14.57
N SER A 325 -2.34 16.81 -13.24
CA SER A 325 -1.70 17.84 -12.41
C SER A 325 -0.34 17.40 -11.86
N GLN A 326 0.05 16.16 -12.12
CA GLN A 326 1.25 15.52 -11.54
C GLN A 326 1.31 15.57 -10.00
N GLN A 327 0.16 15.56 -9.36
CA GLN A 327 0.09 15.58 -7.91
C GLN A 327 0.25 14.17 -7.31
N VAL A 328 1.07 14.09 -6.27
CA VAL A 328 1.24 12.91 -5.43
C VAL A 328 0.90 13.27 -4.00
N ALA A 329 0.09 12.43 -3.36
CA ALA A 329 -0.22 12.56 -1.94
C ALA A 329 -0.13 11.19 -1.27
N VAL A 330 0.67 11.12 -0.22
CA VAL A 330 0.93 9.91 0.58
C VAL A 330 0.57 10.20 2.01
N MET A 331 -0.20 9.31 2.62
CA MET A 331 -0.47 9.27 4.05
C MET A 331 -0.20 7.86 4.58
N LEU A 332 0.69 7.77 5.55
CA LEU A 332 1.01 6.53 6.26
C LEU A 332 0.55 6.67 7.71
N THR A 333 -0.12 5.66 8.23
CA THR A 333 -0.61 5.61 9.62
C THR A 333 -0.51 4.20 10.18
N ASN A 334 -0.76 4.06 11.48
CA ASN A 334 -0.89 2.79 12.18
C ASN A 334 -2.21 2.76 12.99
N ARG A 335 -3.33 2.82 12.30
CA ARG A 335 -4.67 2.85 12.89
C ARG A 335 -4.98 1.67 13.83
N LEU A 336 -4.36 0.53 13.60
CA LEU A 336 -4.64 -0.71 14.35
C LEU A 336 -4.28 -0.59 15.83
N VAL A 337 -3.24 0.17 16.15
CA VAL A 337 -2.87 0.47 17.54
C VAL A 337 -4.01 1.17 18.31
N CYS A 338 -4.86 1.90 17.61
CA CYS A 338 -6.05 2.55 18.19
C CYS A 338 -7.35 1.77 17.95
N GLU A 339 -7.26 0.52 17.46
CA GLU A 339 -8.43 -0.34 17.15
C GLU A 339 -9.43 0.32 16.16
N THR A 340 -8.96 1.29 15.39
CA THR A 340 -9.80 2.02 14.43
C THR A 340 -10.13 1.14 13.23
N THR A 341 -11.38 1.06 12.86
CA THR A 341 -11.86 0.30 11.70
C THR A 341 -11.53 0.99 10.38
N GLY A 342 -11.62 0.24 9.27
CA GLY A 342 -11.46 0.84 7.93
C GLY A 342 -12.53 1.89 7.60
N GLU A 343 -13.75 1.70 8.08
CA GLU A 343 -14.87 2.65 7.90
C GLU A 343 -14.62 3.97 8.65
N GLU A 344 -14.09 3.88 9.87
CA GLU A 344 -13.75 5.05 10.66
C GLU A 344 -12.58 5.84 10.05
N MET A 345 -11.75 5.25 9.19
CA MET A 345 -10.72 5.96 8.44
C MET A 345 -11.26 6.74 7.23
N VAL A 346 -12.45 6.45 6.73
CA VAL A 346 -13.02 7.15 5.56
C VAL A 346 -13.07 8.67 5.72
N PRO A 347 -13.53 9.25 6.86
CA PRO A 347 -13.45 10.69 7.07
C PRO A 347 -12.03 11.25 7.03
N VAL A 348 -11.03 10.49 7.52
CA VAL A 348 -9.62 10.88 7.46
C VAL A 348 -9.14 10.98 6.01
N TYR A 349 -9.45 9.95 5.20
CA TYR A 349 -9.09 9.92 3.78
C TYR A 349 -9.73 11.07 2.99
N ARG A 350 -11.00 11.38 3.26
CA ARG A 350 -11.72 12.49 2.62
C ARG A 350 -11.12 13.84 2.96
N GLU A 351 -10.91 14.12 4.24
CA GLU A 351 -10.28 15.37 4.71
C GLU A 351 -8.87 15.51 4.13
N PHE A 352 -8.07 14.43 4.12
CA PHE A 352 -6.75 14.46 3.51
C PHE A 352 -6.85 14.75 2.01
N SER A 353 -7.75 14.10 1.28
CA SER A 353 -7.94 14.32 -0.15
C SER A 353 -8.37 15.77 -0.46
N GLU A 354 -9.23 16.35 0.36
CA GLU A 354 -9.65 17.76 0.24
C GLU A 354 -8.49 18.70 0.48
N SER A 355 -7.65 18.42 1.48
CA SER A 355 -6.50 19.27 1.81
C SER A 355 -5.46 19.37 0.69
N VAL A 356 -5.37 18.35 -0.19
CA VAL A 356 -4.41 18.34 -1.30
C VAL A 356 -4.98 18.80 -2.63
N THR A 357 -6.31 18.92 -2.77
CA THR A 357 -6.99 19.23 -4.05
C THR A 357 -7.46 20.68 -4.19
N HIS A 358 -7.48 21.48 -3.14
CA HIS A 358 -7.90 22.88 -3.29
C HIS A 358 -6.82 23.74 -3.95
N LYS A 359 -7.11 24.23 -5.14
CA LYS A 359 -6.38 25.32 -5.80
C LYS A 359 -6.81 26.68 -5.24
#